data_a90606bd5e05d64a2119ff926cc7998e
#
_entry.id   a90606bd5e05d64a2119ff926cc7998e
#
_cell.length_a   1.000
_cell.length_b   1.000
_cell.length_c   1.000
_cell.angle_alpha   90.00
_cell.angle_beta   90.00
_cell.angle_gamma   90.00
#
_symmetry.space_group_name_H-M   'P 1'
#
loop_
_entity.id
_entity.type
_entity.pdbx_description
1 polymer ?
#
loop_
_entity_poly.entity_id
_entity_poly.type
_entity_poly.pdbx_seq_one_letter_code
_entity_poly.pdbx_strand_id
1 'polypeptide(L)'
;KIRFEKAAEDESADVKALAAEQTRELDELNDAYLVKKAQLDSLVKSALISENDFRSLPEEYEDLAKVGMGGEALQWLLKEIDLDKLIIELTEEVATAKGQRMKKIMKRLKVLEGMQRAGVKPESTCISILPVIPPDLRPMVQLTGGRFATSDLNDLYRRVINRNNRLKKLMDLNAPEVIRRNEMRMLQEAVDALIDNSAARGGRAVSATG
;
A
#
# COMPACT_ATOMS: atom_id res chain seq x y z
N LYS A 1 -32.60 23.99 -17.62
CA LYS A 1 -33.86 23.68 -18.36
C LYS A 1 -34.87 24.77 -18.14
N ILE A 2 -35.31 25.04 -16.92
CA ILE A 2 -36.30 26.13 -16.58
C ILE A 2 -35.86 27.51 -17.11
N ARG A 3 -34.57 27.84 -17.09
CA ARG A 3 -34.03 29.11 -17.60
C ARG A 3 -34.20 29.23 -19.11
N PHE A 4 -33.94 28.17 -19.84
CA PHE A 4 -34.08 28.15 -21.32
C PHE A 4 -35.54 28.12 -21.75
N GLU A 5 -36.39 27.42 -21.03
CA GLU A 5 -37.85 27.43 -21.30
C GLU A 5 -38.45 28.86 -21.17
N LYS A 6 -38.08 29.60 -20.11
CA LYS A 6 -38.53 31.00 -19.94
C LYS A 6 -37.97 31.93 -21.01
N ALA A 7 -36.73 31.76 -21.43
CA ALA A 7 -36.14 32.58 -22.50
C ALA A 7 -36.67 32.25 -23.89
N ALA A 8 -37.15 31.04 -24.12
CA ALA A 8 -37.80 30.66 -25.38
C ALA A 8 -39.22 31.20 -25.56
N GLU A 9 -39.87 31.62 -24.44
CA GLU A 9 -41.19 32.32 -24.48
C GLU A 9 -41.05 33.79 -24.89
N ASP A 10 -39.84 34.36 -24.81
CA ASP A 10 -39.58 35.75 -25.21
C ASP A 10 -39.30 35.80 -26.74
N GLU A 11 -40.26 36.33 -27.52
CA GLU A 11 -40.18 36.39 -29.01
C GLU A 11 -38.91 37.10 -29.53
N SER A 12 -38.20 37.84 -28.68
CA SER A 12 -36.93 38.50 -29.01
C SER A 12 -35.69 37.61 -28.88
N ALA A 13 -35.81 36.41 -28.31
CA ALA A 13 -34.67 35.53 -28.05
C ALA A 13 -34.30 34.69 -29.28
N ASP A 14 -33.02 34.65 -29.61
CA ASP A 14 -32.50 33.76 -30.66
C ASP A 14 -32.53 32.29 -30.15
N VAL A 15 -33.61 31.59 -30.50
CA VAL A 15 -33.88 30.20 -30.10
C VAL A 15 -32.73 29.26 -30.49
N LYS A 16 -32.02 29.52 -31.58
CA LYS A 16 -30.88 28.69 -32.00
C LYS A 16 -29.66 28.90 -31.12
N ALA A 17 -29.39 30.14 -30.71
CA ALA A 17 -28.30 30.46 -29.81
C ALA A 17 -28.55 29.85 -28.42
N LEU A 18 -29.79 29.93 -27.93
CA LEU A 18 -30.19 29.33 -26.66
C LEU A 18 -30.09 27.79 -26.66
N ALA A 19 -30.49 27.15 -27.79
CA ALA A 19 -30.36 25.71 -27.93
C ALA A 19 -28.89 25.26 -27.98
N ALA A 20 -28.02 26.04 -28.65
CA ALA A 20 -26.58 25.76 -28.68
C ALA A 20 -25.93 25.94 -27.30
N GLU A 21 -26.32 27.00 -26.55
CA GLU A 21 -25.86 27.21 -25.18
C GLU A 21 -26.31 26.09 -24.25
N GLN A 22 -27.56 25.64 -24.34
CA GLN A 22 -28.08 24.50 -23.60
C GLN A 22 -27.31 23.21 -23.89
N THR A 23 -27.03 22.94 -25.15
CA THR A 23 -26.25 21.73 -25.52
C THR A 23 -24.85 21.79 -24.93
N ARG A 24 -24.20 22.95 -25.00
CA ARG A 24 -22.86 23.15 -24.45
C ARG A 24 -22.84 22.98 -22.91
N GLU A 25 -23.80 23.56 -22.19
CA GLU A 25 -23.91 23.36 -20.74
C GLU A 25 -24.18 21.88 -20.37
N LEU A 26 -24.96 21.16 -21.18
CA LEU A 26 -25.20 19.73 -20.98
C LEU A 26 -23.94 18.90 -21.24
N ASP A 27 -23.15 19.23 -22.27
CA ASP A 27 -21.90 18.54 -22.58
C ASP A 27 -20.87 18.78 -21.44
N GLU A 28 -20.70 20.02 -20.99
CA GLU A 28 -19.83 20.37 -19.85
C GLU A 28 -20.24 19.63 -18.57
N LEU A 29 -21.56 19.54 -18.30
CA LEU A 29 -22.07 18.80 -17.14
C LEU A 29 -21.82 17.31 -17.25
N ASN A 30 -22.01 16.76 -18.45
CA ASN A 30 -21.77 15.33 -18.72
C ASN A 30 -20.28 14.98 -18.57
N ASP A 31 -19.40 15.83 -19.08
CA ASP A 31 -17.96 15.64 -18.92
C ASP A 31 -17.54 15.69 -17.43
N ALA A 32 -18.06 16.66 -16.68
CA ALA A 32 -17.83 16.76 -15.23
C ALA A 32 -18.35 15.52 -14.49
N TYR A 33 -19.52 15.01 -14.88
CA TYR A 33 -20.08 13.77 -14.33
C TYR A 33 -19.21 12.56 -14.62
N LEU A 34 -18.73 12.42 -15.87
CA LEU A 34 -17.86 11.30 -16.27
C LEU A 34 -16.54 11.30 -15.50
N VAL A 35 -15.94 12.48 -15.28
CA VAL A 35 -14.72 12.63 -14.47
C VAL A 35 -14.96 12.21 -13.02
N LYS A 36 -16.02 12.72 -12.38
CA LYS A 36 -16.36 12.35 -11.00
C LYS A 36 -16.69 10.86 -10.88
N LYS A 37 -17.40 10.30 -11.83
CA LYS A 37 -17.71 8.88 -11.86
C LYS A 37 -16.44 8.03 -11.99
N ALA A 38 -15.52 8.38 -12.87
CA ALA A 38 -14.25 7.67 -13.03
C ALA A 38 -13.40 7.73 -11.74
N GLN A 39 -13.40 8.86 -11.03
CA GLN A 39 -12.75 9.00 -9.74
C GLN A 39 -13.36 8.06 -8.69
N LEU A 40 -14.70 8.02 -8.57
CA LEU A 40 -15.40 7.10 -7.67
C LEU A 40 -15.18 5.63 -8.03
N ASP A 41 -15.21 5.29 -9.30
CA ASP A 41 -14.97 3.93 -9.79
C ASP A 41 -13.53 3.46 -9.50
N SER A 42 -12.58 4.39 -9.31
CA SER A 42 -11.20 4.07 -8.91
C SER A 42 -11.06 3.71 -7.42
N LEU A 43 -12.02 4.13 -6.58
CA LEU A 43 -12.04 3.88 -5.13
C LEU A 43 -12.58 2.47 -4.79
N VAL A 44 -11.95 1.45 -5.35
CA VAL A 44 -12.30 0.06 -5.06
C VAL A 44 -11.44 -0.44 -3.89
N LYS A 45 -12.03 -1.30 -3.04
CA LYS A 45 -11.29 -1.94 -1.93
C LYS A 45 -10.02 -2.62 -2.46
N SER A 46 -8.88 -2.32 -1.82
CA SER A 46 -7.55 -2.81 -2.20
C SER A 46 -7.00 -2.27 -3.54
N ALA A 47 -7.58 -1.23 -4.11
CA ALA A 47 -7.00 -0.55 -5.27
C ALA A 47 -5.72 0.20 -4.87
N LEU A 48 -4.75 0.21 -5.79
CA LEU A 48 -3.56 1.03 -5.68
C LEU A 48 -3.81 2.36 -6.38
N ILE A 49 -3.75 3.44 -5.62
CA ILE A 49 -3.94 4.80 -6.12
C ILE A 49 -2.59 5.50 -6.11
N SER A 50 -2.26 6.24 -7.18
CA SER A 50 -1.04 7.05 -7.19
C SER A 50 -1.19 8.25 -6.25
N GLU A 51 -0.05 8.81 -5.78
CA GLU A 51 -0.08 9.99 -4.90
C GLU A 51 -0.72 11.21 -5.58
N ASN A 52 -0.53 11.36 -6.89
CA ASN A 52 -1.15 12.44 -7.66
C ASN A 52 -2.66 12.28 -7.75
N ASP A 53 -3.13 11.06 -8.04
CA ASP A 53 -4.55 10.76 -8.09
C ASP A 53 -5.21 10.96 -6.73
N PHE A 54 -4.55 10.53 -5.65
CA PHE A 54 -5.03 10.75 -4.29
C PHE A 54 -5.17 12.24 -3.96
N ARG A 55 -4.18 13.07 -4.30
CA ARG A 55 -4.24 14.52 -4.07
C ARG A 55 -5.28 15.24 -4.93
N SER A 56 -5.68 14.65 -6.05
CA SER A 56 -6.72 15.19 -6.93
C SER A 56 -8.13 14.79 -6.52
N LEU A 57 -8.27 13.88 -5.53
CA LEU A 57 -9.57 13.51 -5.00
C LEU A 57 -10.19 14.68 -4.24
N PRO A 58 -11.47 15.00 -4.47
CA PRO A 58 -12.19 15.98 -3.68
C PRO A 58 -12.21 15.59 -2.19
N GLU A 59 -12.15 16.59 -1.30
CA GLU A 59 -12.24 16.39 0.16
C GLU A 59 -13.51 15.61 0.56
N GLU A 60 -14.59 15.77 -0.22
CA GLU A 60 -15.86 15.05 -0.04
C GLU A 60 -15.70 13.52 -0.09
N TYR A 61 -14.62 13.00 -0.67
CA TYR A 61 -14.37 11.55 -0.79
C TYR A 61 -13.51 10.98 0.34
N GLU A 62 -12.94 11.82 1.20
CA GLU A 62 -12.13 11.36 2.35
C GLU A 62 -12.95 10.50 3.31
N ASP A 63 -14.23 10.83 3.49
CA ASP A 63 -15.14 10.06 4.34
C ASP A 63 -15.63 8.74 3.68
N LEU A 64 -15.53 8.62 2.36
CA LEU A 64 -16.00 7.46 1.62
C LEU A 64 -14.98 6.33 1.55
N ALA A 65 -13.69 6.65 1.58
CA ALA A 65 -12.64 5.67 1.41
C ALA A 65 -11.50 5.89 2.42
N LYS A 66 -11.22 4.86 3.19
CA LYS A 66 -10.02 4.85 4.05
C LYS A 66 -8.80 4.58 3.21
N VAL A 67 -8.00 5.60 2.96
CA VAL A 67 -6.74 5.50 2.23
C VAL A 67 -5.58 5.45 3.22
N GLY A 68 -4.63 4.57 2.98
CA GLY A 68 -3.45 4.42 3.82
C GLY A 68 -2.24 4.06 3.00
N MET A 69 -1.05 4.18 3.59
CA MET A 69 0.22 3.94 2.93
C MET A 69 1.09 2.96 3.71
N GLY A 70 1.84 2.14 2.96
CA GLY A 70 2.85 1.26 3.53
C GLY A 70 2.28 0.09 4.35
N GLY A 71 3.04 -0.36 5.34
CA GLY A 71 2.70 -1.54 6.16
C GLY A 71 1.44 -1.40 6.99
N GLU A 72 1.10 -0.21 7.46
CA GLU A 72 -0.13 0.06 8.20
C GLU A 72 -1.38 -0.21 7.36
N ALA A 73 -1.40 0.29 6.12
CA ALA A 73 -2.51 0.08 5.20
C ALA A 73 -2.70 -1.41 4.90
N LEU A 74 -1.60 -2.13 4.65
CA LEU A 74 -1.62 -3.57 4.44
C LEU A 74 -2.14 -4.31 5.68
N GLN A 75 -1.73 -3.90 6.88
CA GLN A 75 -2.20 -4.51 8.12
C GLN A 75 -3.71 -4.34 8.31
N TRP A 76 -4.27 -3.16 8.01
CA TRP A 76 -5.72 -2.96 8.05
C TRP A 76 -6.47 -3.87 7.08
N LEU A 77 -6.01 -3.94 5.84
CA LEU A 77 -6.61 -4.81 4.83
C LEU A 77 -6.55 -6.29 5.23
N LEU A 78 -5.42 -6.73 5.76
CA LEU A 78 -5.23 -8.11 6.21
C LEU A 78 -6.09 -8.43 7.44
N LYS A 79 -6.33 -7.46 8.33
CA LYS A 79 -7.17 -7.62 9.52
C LYS A 79 -8.65 -7.84 9.17
N GLU A 80 -9.10 -7.28 8.05
CA GLU A 80 -10.47 -7.43 7.57
C GLU A 80 -10.74 -8.76 6.87
N ILE A 81 -9.70 -9.56 6.59
CA ILE A 81 -9.85 -10.84 5.91
C ILE A 81 -10.40 -11.90 6.86
N ASP A 82 -11.56 -12.44 6.49
CA ASP A 82 -12.12 -13.64 7.10
C ASP A 82 -11.57 -14.86 6.34
N LEU A 83 -10.64 -15.60 6.98
CA LEU A 83 -9.98 -16.76 6.37
C LEU A 83 -10.96 -17.85 5.97
N ASP A 84 -11.95 -18.13 6.81
CA ASP A 84 -12.86 -19.24 6.60
C ASP A 84 -13.75 -18.99 5.38
N LYS A 85 -14.32 -17.80 5.28
CA LYS A 85 -15.10 -17.39 4.11
C LYS A 85 -14.28 -17.41 2.82
N LEU A 86 -13.08 -16.84 2.88
CA LEU A 86 -12.21 -16.76 1.71
C LEU A 86 -11.76 -18.14 1.21
N ILE A 87 -11.53 -19.10 2.12
CA ILE A 87 -11.22 -20.50 1.76
C ILE A 87 -12.40 -21.16 1.06
N ILE A 88 -13.62 -20.96 1.55
CA ILE A 88 -14.84 -21.50 0.91
C ILE A 88 -14.99 -20.93 -0.50
N GLU A 89 -14.94 -19.62 -0.65
CA GLU A 89 -15.05 -18.92 -1.95
C GLU A 89 -14.01 -19.43 -2.97
N LEU A 90 -12.75 -19.53 -2.54
CA LEU A 90 -11.69 -20.01 -3.42
C LEU A 90 -11.83 -21.50 -3.77
N THR A 91 -12.36 -22.32 -2.88
CA THR A 91 -12.62 -23.74 -3.13
C THR A 91 -13.69 -23.91 -4.21
N GLU A 92 -14.76 -23.11 -4.14
CA GLU A 92 -15.80 -23.06 -5.16
C GLU A 92 -15.25 -22.57 -6.50
N GLU A 93 -14.39 -21.52 -6.46
CA GLU A 93 -13.75 -20.99 -7.66
C GLU A 93 -12.81 -22.01 -8.32
N VAL A 94 -12.08 -22.83 -7.56
CA VAL A 94 -11.25 -23.92 -8.11
C VAL A 94 -12.08 -24.91 -8.92
N ALA A 95 -13.30 -25.24 -8.48
CA ALA A 95 -14.18 -26.19 -9.17
C ALA A 95 -14.59 -25.70 -10.57
N THR A 96 -14.64 -24.38 -10.77
CA THR A 96 -15.04 -23.77 -12.06
C THR A 96 -13.87 -23.32 -12.91
N ALA A 97 -12.69 -23.06 -12.31
CA ALA A 97 -11.51 -22.53 -12.97
C ALA A 97 -10.73 -23.60 -13.75
N LYS A 98 -10.09 -23.19 -14.87
CA LYS A 98 -9.26 -24.06 -15.70
C LYS A 98 -7.87 -23.44 -15.99
N GLY A 99 -6.90 -24.30 -16.27
CA GLY A 99 -5.58 -23.90 -16.74
C GLY A 99 -4.76 -23.07 -15.73
N GLN A 100 -4.20 -21.95 -16.17
CA GLN A 100 -3.33 -21.10 -15.36
C GLN A 100 -4.06 -20.42 -14.20
N ARG A 101 -5.33 -20.07 -14.38
CA ARG A 101 -6.17 -19.48 -13.32
C ARG A 101 -6.30 -20.46 -12.15
N MET A 102 -6.65 -21.72 -12.44
CA MET A 102 -6.75 -22.78 -11.44
C MET A 102 -5.45 -22.92 -10.63
N LYS A 103 -4.28 -22.95 -11.32
CA LYS A 103 -2.97 -23.03 -10.64
C LYS A 103 -2.71 -21.87 -9.69
N LYS A 104 -3.09 -20.66 -10.06
CA LYS A 104 -2.95 -19.46 -9.19
C LYS A 104 -3.85 -19.55 -7.96
N ILE A 105 -5.10 -19.95 -8.15
CA ILE A 105 -6.07 -20.10 -7.06
C ILE A 105 -5.62 -21.20 -6.10
N MET A 106 -5.19 -22.35 -6.60
CA MET A 106 -4.67 -23.44 -5.75
C MET A 106 -3.45 -23.03 -4.91
N LYS A 107 -2.51 -22.24 -5.49
CA LYS A 107 -1.39 -21.71 -4.70
C LYS A 107 -1.87 -20.80 -3.57
N ARG A 108 -2.85 -19.93 -3.85
CA ARG A 108 -3.43 -19.04 -2.85
C ARG A 108 -4.16 -19.83 -1.77
N LEU A 109 -4.99 -20.80 -2.17
CA LEU A 109 -5.73 -21.66 -1.26
C LEU A 109 -4.78 -22.40 -0.31
N LYS A 110 -3.69 -23.00 -0.84
CA LYS A 110 -2.68 -23.70 -0.03
C LYS A 110 -2.07 -22.81 1.07
N VAL A 111 -1.83 -21.54 0.78
CA VAL A 111 -1.29 -20.59 1.78
C VAL A 111 -2.33 -20.31 2.85
N LEU A 112 -3.58 -20.06 2.47
CA LEU A 112 -4.66 -19.72 3.40
C LEU A 112 -5.02 -20.91 4.31
N GLU A 113 -5.12 -22.12 3.75
CA GLU A 113 -5.30 -23.36 4.53
C GLU A 113 -4.13 -23.60 5.50
N GLY A 114 -2.91 -23.27 5.06
CA GLY A 114 -1.72 -23.32 5.93
C GLY A 114 -1.83 -22.38 7.12
N MET A 115 -2.29 -21.15 6.89
CA MET A 115 -2.52 -20.16 7.94
C MET A 115 -3.63 -20.61 8.89
N GLN A 116 -4.76 -21.08 8.35
CA GLN A 116 -5.88 -21.58 9.14
C GLN A 116 -5.46 -22.75 10.03
N ARG A 117 -4.74 -23.74 9.48
CA ARG A 117 -4.25 -24.91 10.20
C ARG A 117 -3.24 -24.56 11.30
N ALA A 118 -2.43 -23.54 11.05
CA ALA A 118 -1.46 -23.03 12.03
C ALA A 118 -2.09 -22.07 13.06
N GLY A 119 -3.36 -21.68 12.90
CA GLY A 119 -4.03 -20.69 13.75
C GLY A 119 -3.44 -19.27 13.62
N VAL A 120 -2.77 -18.98 12.49
CA VAL A 120 -2.10 -17.69 12.25
C VAL A 120 -3.04 -16.76 11.51
N LYS A 121 -3.29 -15.58 12.08
CA LYS A 121 -4.10 -14.55 11.44
C LYS A 121 -3.34 -13.87 10.29
N PRO A 122 -4.02 -13.45 9.20
CA PRO A 122 -3.38 -12.76 8.09
C PRO A 122 -2.60 -11.50 8.49
N GLU A 123 -3.12 -10.74 9.45
CA GLU A 123 -2.47 -9.53 10.00
C GLU A 123 -1.08 -9.80 10.61
N SER A 124 -0.82 -11.02 11.08
CA SER A 124 0.45 -11.43 11.68
C SER A 124 1.60 -11.53 10.67
N THR A 125 1.30 -11.47 9.37
CA THR A 125 2.33 -11.36 8.32
C THR A 125 3.00 -9.99 8.30
N CYS A 126 2.35 -8.97 8.87
CA CYS A 126 2.96 -7.67 9.10
C CYS A 126 3.69 -7.68 10.44
N ILE A 127 5.02 -7.67 10.39
CA ILE A 127 5.88 -7.73 11.57
C ILE A 127 5.88 -6.37 12.26
N SER A 128 5.26 -6.29 13.45
CA SER A 128 5.31 -5.10 14.31
C SER A 128 6.44 -5.18 15.36
N ILE A 129 6.82 -6.39 15.76
CA ILE A 129 7.91 -6.64 16.70
C ILE A 129 8.91 -7.57 16.00
N LEU A 130 10.10 -7.05 15.76
CA LEU A 130 11.17 -7.81 15.13
C LEU A 130 11.87 -8.69 16.17
N PRO A 131 11.92 -10.02 15.99
CA PRO A 131 12.67 -10.90 16.87
C PRO A 131 14.18 -10.68 16.71
N VAL A 132 14.91 -10.68 17.80
CA VAL A 132 16.36 -10.51 17.83
C VAL A 132 17.01 -11.82 18.28
N ILE A 133 17.93 -12.32 17.47
CA ILE A 133 18.69 -13.54 17.82
C ILE A 133 19.58 -13.27 19.04
N PRO A 134 19.69 -14.22 19.98
CA PRO A 134 20.56 -14.09 21.14
C PRO A 134 22.02 -13.77 20.79
N PRO A 135 22.74 -13.01 21.62
CA PRO A 135 24.13 -12.60 21.36
C PRO A 135 25.08 -13.77 21.10
N ASP A 136 24.86 -14.92 21.74
CA ASP A 136 25.70 -16.12 21.58
C ASP A 136 25.68 -16.67 20.14
N LEU A 137 24.58 -16.45 19.42
CA LEU A 137 24.44 -16.85 18.01
C LEU A 137 24.99 -15.81 17.01
N ARG A 138 25.39 -14.63 17.50
CA ARG A 138 25.99 -13.54 16.70
C ARG A 138 27.18 -12.92 17.44
N PRO A 139 28.22 -13.72 17.75
CA PRO A 139 29.30 -13.31 18.63
C PRO A 139 30.11 -12.14 18.07
N MET A 140 30.68 -11.36 18.97
CA MET A 140 31.69 -10.36 18.70
C MET A 140 32.97 -10.80 19.43
N VAL A 141 34.01 -11.11 18.66
CA VAL A 141 35.27 -11.64 19.19
C VAL A 141 36.37 -10.60 19.02
N GLN A 142 37.12 -10.34 20.08
CA GLN A 142 38.27 -9.48 20.04
C GLN A 142 39.48 -10.21 19.44
N LEU A 143 40.04 -9.62 18.38
CA LEU A 143 41.26 -10.10 17.74
C LEU A 143 42.51 -9.47 18.35
N THR A 144 43.65 -10.10 18.13
CA THR A 144 44.95 -9.53 18.47
C THR A 144 45.15 -8.15 17.83
N GLY A 145 45.53 -7.14 18.58
CA GLY A 145 45.67 -5.76 18.12
C GLY A 145 44.45 -4.85 18.31
N GLY A 146 43.49 -5.25 19.19
CA GLY A 146 42.35 -4.40 19.56
C GLY A 146 41.23 -4.30 18.54
N ARG A 147 41.29 -5.06 17.46
CA ARG A 147 40.23 -5.17 16.45
C ARG A 147 39.18 -6.18 16.88
N PHE A 148 37.94 -5.98 16.45
CA PHE A 148 36.86 -6.91 16.70
C PHE A 148 36.41 -7.56 15.39
N ALA A 149 36.24 -8.87 15.42
CA ALA A 149 35.50 -9.59 14.40
C ALA A 149 34.07 -9.77 14.88
N THR A 150 33.11 -9.43 14.06
CA THR A 150 31.69 -9.53 14.40
C THR A 150 30.93 -10.26 13.30
N SER A 151 29.82 -10.88 13.65
CA SER A 151 28.90 -11.44 12.68
C SER A 151 28.25 -10.31 11.86
N ASP A 152 28.03 -10.54 10.54
CA ASP A 152 27.33 -9.60 9.64
C ASP A 152 25.93 -9.29 10.13
N LEU A 153 25.29 -10.21 10.85
CA LEU A 153 23.98 -10.00 11.48
C LEU A 153 23.98 -8.80 12.45
N ASN A 154 25.07 -8.56 13.16
CA ASN A 154 25.16 -7.41 14.06
C ASN A 154 25.11 -6.08 13.31
N ASP A 155 25.69 -6.01 12.10
CA ASP A 155 25.62 -4.81 11.26
C ASP A 155 24.20 -4.60 10.72
N LEU A 156 23.54 -5.67 10.30
CA LEU A 156 22.15 -5.61 9.84
C LEU A 156 21.20 -5.15 10.95
N TYR A 157 21.29 -5.71 12.14
CA TYR A 157 20.52 -5.24 13.31
C TYR A 157 20.82 -3.78 13.65
N ARG A 158 22.09 -3.38 13.62
CA ARG A 158 22.49 -1.98 13.88
C ARG A 158 21.83 -1.03 12.88
N ARG A 159 21.74 -1.40 11.60
CA ARG A 159 21.06 -0.61 10.57
C ARG A 159 19.58 -0.44 10.90
N VAL A 160 18.88 -1.52 11.22
CA VAL A 160 17.47 -1.48 11.60
C VAL A 160 17.26 -0.57 12.83
N ILE A 161 18.04 -0.77 13.88
CA ILE A 161 17.94 0.02 15.12
C ILE A 161 18.19 1.52 14.85
N ASN A 162 19.22 1.85 14.08
CA ASN A 162 19.54 3.24 13.76
C ASN A 162 18.44 3.89 12.95
N ARG A 163 17.86 3.20 11.94
CA ARG A 163 16.75 3.70 11.15
C ARG A 163 15.49 3.89 11.98
N ASN A 164 15.16 2.92 12.83
CA ASN A 164 14.02 3.00 13.72
C ASN A 164 14.14 4.18 14.70
N ASN A 165 15.31 4.36 15.33
CA ASN A 165 15.55 5.48 16.23
C ASN A 165 15.47 6.84 15.52
N ARG A 166 15.95 6.90 14.28
CA ARG A 166 15.87 8.11 13.47
C ARG A 166 14.43 8.41 13.08
N LEU A 167 13.66 7.41 12.65
CA LEU A 167 12.24 7.57 12.35
C LEU A 167 11.47 8.06 13.58
N LYS A 168 11.71 7.47 14.75
CA LYS A 168 11.09 7.91 16.01
C LYS A 168 11.37 9.39 16.29
N LYS A 169 12.61 9.83 16.18
CA LYS A 169 12.97 11.24 16.36
C LYS A 169 12.27 12.15 15.34
N LEU A 170 12.14 11.73 14.08
CA LEU A 170 11.45 12.51 13.05
C LEU A 170 9.94 12.61 13.34
N MET A 171 9.34 11.56 13.91
CA MET A 171 7.95 11.57 14.35
C MET A 171 7.76 12.51 15.56
N ASP A 172 8.63 12.43 16.56
CA ASP A 172 8.60 13.28 17.76
C ASP A 172 8.76 14.78 17.41
N LEU A 173 9.55 15.09 16.38
CA LEU A 173 9.79 16.45 15.88
C LEU A 173 8.72 16.94 14.89
N ASN A 174 7.67 16.16 14.61
CA ASN A 174 6.67 16.46 13.59
C ASN A 174 7.31 16.86 12.24
N ALA A 175 8.36 16.16 11.82
CA ALA A 175 9.04 16.43 10.57
C ALA A 175 8.08 16.34 9.37
N PRO A 176 8.33 17.05 8.25
CA PRO A 176 7.53 16.99 7.05
C PRO A 176 7.28 15.55 6.59
N GLU A 177 6.08 15.28 6.10
CA GLU A 177 5.64 13.93 5.74
C GLU A 177 6.56 13.25 4.73
N VAL A 178 7.06 13.99 3.75
CA VAL A 178 7.99 13.47 2.73
C VAL A 178 9.26 12.87 3.36
N ILE A 179 9.80 13.52 4.39
CA ILE A 179 10.99 13.05 5.11
C ILE A 179 10.66 11.79 5.91
N ARG A 180 9.51 11.78 6.61
CA ARG A 180 9.04 10.61 7.37
C ARG A 180 8.81 9.40 6.47
N ARG A 181 8.15 9.59 5.33
CA ARG A 181 7.92 8.53 4.32
C ARG A 181 9.22 7.93 3.80
N ASN A 182 10.21 8.79 3.49
CA ASN A 182 11.50 8.31 3.02
C ASN A 182 12.21 7.48 4.09
N GLU A 183 12.18 7.89 5.36
CA GLU A 183 12.79 7.11 6.44
C GLU A 183 12.04 5.80 6.72
N MET A 184 10.70 5.78 6.61
CA MET A 184 9.90 4.54 6.67
C MET A 184 10.31 3.55 5.58
N ARG A 185 10.50 4.03 4.34
CA ARG A 185 11.00 3.20 3.23
C ARG A 185 12.40 2.65 3.51
N MET A 186 13.30 3.47 4.03
CA MET A 186 14.66 3.03 4.37
C MET A 186 14.68 2.05 5.54
N LEU A 187 13.74 2.17 6.49
CA LEU A 187 13.55 1.19 7.57
C LEU A 187 13.08 -0.14 7.00
N GLN A 188 12.09 -0.12 6.10
CA GLN A 188 11.63 -1.33 5.41
C GLN A 188 12.76 -2.02 4.66
N GLU A 189 13.56 -1.27 3.89
CA GLU A 189 14.73 -1.82 3.20
C GLU A 189 15.76 -2.46 4.15
N ALA A 190 15.95 -1.89 5.34
CA ALA A 190 16.85 -2.45 6.33
C ALA A 190 16.31 -3.76 6.94
N VAL A 191 14.99 -3.86 7.15
CA VAL A 191 14.34 -5.09 7.63
C VAL A 191 14.35 -6.17 6.54
N ASP A 192 14.07 -5.80 5.29
CA ASP A 192 14.12 -6.72 4.16
C ASP A 192 15.53 -7.32 4.01
N ALA A 193 16.57 -6.50 4.12
CA ALA A 193 17.96 -6.97 4.08
C ALA A 193 18.32 -7.88 5.26
N LEU A 194 17.70 -7.71 6.43
CA LEU A 194 17.91 -8.58 7.58
C LEU A 194 17.28 -9.96 7.36
N ILE A 195 16.12 -10.03 6.70
CA ILE A 195 15.39 -11.28 6.46
C ILE A 195 15.95 -12.00 5.22
N ASP A 196 16.12 -11.29 4.13
CA ASP A 196 16.65 -11.80 2.87
C ASP A 196 17.54 -10.76 2.18
N ASN A 197 18.85 -10.89 2.37
CA ASN A 197 19.83 -9.99 1.78
C ASN A 197 20.15 -10.31 0.30
N SER A 198 19.62 -11.40 -0.24
CA SER A 198 19.85 -11.78 -1.64
C SER A 198 19.25 -10.81 -2.63
N ALA A 199 18.15 -10.17 -2.27
CA ALA A 199 17.43 -9.19 -3.09
C ALA A 199 17.97 -7.75 -2.95
N ALA A 200 18.90 -7.49 -2.04
CA ALA A 200 19.49 -6.16 -1.88
C ALA A 200 20.21 -5.73 -3.16
N ARG A 201 19.97 -4.49 -3.61
CA ARG A 201 20.67 -3.89 -4.75
C ARG A 201 22.18 -4.01 -4.55
N GLY A 202 22.81 -4.92 -5.32
CA GLY A 202 24.24 -5.19 -5.25
C GLY A 202 24.62 -6.55 -4.73
N GLY A 203 23.68 -7.43 -4.34
CA GLY A 203 23.93 -8.86 -4.07
C GLY A 203 25.01 -9.15 -3.02
N ARG A 204 25.30 -8.22 -2.12
CA ARG A 204 26.29 -8.41 -1.07
C ARG A 204 25.62 -8.20 0.29
N ALA A 205 25.62 -9.27 1.08
CA ALA A 205 25.81 -9.07 2.52
C ALA A 205 27.04 -8.16 2.63
N VAL A 206 26.84 -6.91 2.94
CA VAL A 206 27.95 -5.98 3.03
C VAL A 206 28.75 -6.38 4.25
N SER A 207 29.79 -7.15 4.03
CA SER A 207 30.93 -7.07 4.89
C SER A 207 31.38 -5.60 4.89
N ALA A 208 31.40 -4.96 6.03
CA ALA A 208 31.89 -3.57 6.18
C ALA A 208 33.38 -3.43 5.86
N THR A 209 34.02 -4.49 5.50
CA THR A 209 35.43 -4.66 5.09
C THR A 209 35.44 -5.27 3.70
N GLY A 210 34.97 -4.49 2.72
CA GLY A 210 35.08 -4.85 1.30
C GLY A 210 36.47 -4.74 0.78
#